data_12a09ed0b9e8ce24a97d6669c881b7d6
#
_entry.id   12a09ed0b9e8ce24a97d6669c881b7d6
#
_cell.length_a   1.000
_cell.length_b   1.000
_cell.length_c   1.000
_cell.angle_alpha   90.00
_cell.angle_beta   90.00
_cell.angle_gamma   90.00
#
_symmetry.space_group_name_H-M   'P 1'
#
loop_
_entity.id
_entity.type
_entity.pdbx_description
1 polymer ?
#
loop_
_entity_poly.entity_id
_entity_poly.type
_entity_poly.pdbx_seq_one_letter_code
_entity_poly.pdbx_strand_id
1 'polypeptide(L)'
;REFFRLAGLSAVGAGVAAGCGGAQRSTKDYLAGGGIWFDRETDLLIIGAGGAGLWAAYAATEAGVSTVVVDKAPTYGGDTILSCGVLPVHGTKAQEAQGVEDKGADYWWDKSPIYSTGDRVPKLREISFTHSAKCVDIWTEKLGVEWMPFEKGYSYYFHLPAPGMGNVNRLLAPLFEHVESAGAEFLFDTRALGFILDPDDRVVGIRVRDEVAGKVSDIRARKILLATGDFIANQEKVAKYLPQWSLLPTTTHNSMGEGLDMALAVGASLENMDLPSNLTSDNAAVVVWGYWDPVIHVTPTGDRFVNENHGHDVAGELHKTGHLHWYCIFDDQLVNSRRGHSVEVLKKLGRVHRAHTLGELAALTHIPADKLEATVESYNAMCEAGEDPEFGRKLYLEPLSPPYYAAYAVPVRYKTNGGLRIDDFCRLIDASGQPIANLFAAGSCSGTVSPNVAPVVASGLYAGEQIVEELTSERG
;
A
#
# COMPACT_ATOMS: atom_id res chain seq x y z
N ARG A 1 -27.40 -22.08 -27.47
CA ARG A 1 -26.65 -23.24 -28.01
C ARG A 1 -25.71 -22.90 -29.17
N GLU A 2 -25.31 -21.61 -29.39
CA GLU A 2 -24.39 -21.23 -30.48
C GLU A 2 -23.25 -20.29 -30.07
N PHE A 3 -22.92 -20.18 -28.78
CA PHE A 3 -21.83 -19.29 -28.31
C PHE A 3 -20.58 -20.04 -27.85
N PHE A 4 -20.46 -21.36 -28.08
CA PHE A 4 -19.29 -22.16 -27.72
C PHE A 4 -18.66 -22.89 -28.92
N ARG A 5 -18.37 -22.15 -30.00
CA ARG A 5 -17.53 -22.66 -31.09
C ARG A 5 -16.68 -21.52 -31.67
N LEU A 6 -15.66 -21.10 -30.92
CA LEU A 6 -14.48 -20.40 -31.48
C LEU A 6 -13.36 -20.39 -30.42
N ALA A 7 -12.97 -21.59 -30.04
CA ALA A 7 -11.65 -21.82 -29.44
C ALA A 7 -10.75 -22.41 -30.53
N GLY A 8 -10.41 -21.59 -31.51
CA GLY A 8 -9.31 -21.82 -32.40
C GLY A 8 -8.00 -21.47 -31.69
N LEU A 9 -7.32 -22.48 -31.19
CA LEU A 9 -5.91 -22.42 -30.88
C LEU A 9 -5.13 -22.05 -32.16
N SER A 10 -4.88 -20.77 -32.36
CA SER A 10 -3.86 -20.32 -33.28
C SER A 10 -2.59 -20.06 -32.48
N ALA A 11 -1.61 -20.90 -32.77
CA ALA A 11 -0.21 -20.69 -32.44
C ALA A 11 0.27 -19.30 -32.92
N VAL A 12 0.23 -18.30 -32.05
CA VAL A 12 0.89 -17.01 -32.18
C VAL A 12 1.88 -16.86 -31.02
N GLY A 13 2.71 -17.85 -30.84
CA GLY A 13 3.75 -17.92 -29.81
C GLY A 13 5.18 -17.96 -30.37
N ALA A 14 5.39 -17.71 -31.69
CA ALA A 14 6.70 -17.82 -32.27
C ALA A 14 7.12 -16.64 -33.18
N GLY A 15 6.42 -15.48 -33.09
CA GLY A 15 6.66 -14.36 -34.01
C GLY A 15 7.05 -13.03 -33.36
N VAL A 16 7.10 -12.89 -32.05
CA VAL A 16 7.46 -11.62 -31.38
C VAL A 16 8.85 -11.63 -30.74
N ALA A 17 9.56 -12.74 -30.80
CA ALA A 17 10.95 -12.82 -30.32
C ALA A 17 12.02 -12.31 -31.30
N ALA A 18 11.63 -11.78 -32.47
CA ALA A 18 12.59 -11.33 -33.51
C ALA A 18 12.60 -9.80 -33.74
N GLY A 19 11.95 -8.99 -32.90
CA GLY A 19 11.85 -7.53 -33.09
C GLY A 19 12.49 -6.66 -32.01
N CYS A 20 12.94 -7.20 -30.89
CA CYS A 20 13.63 -6.46 -29.83
C CYS A 20 15.12 -6.86 -29.71
N GLY A 21 15.78 -7.09 -30.84
CA GLY A 21 17.21 -7.28 -30.93
C GLY A 21 18.00 -5.95 -30.90
N GLY A 22 17.60 -5.00 -30.07
CA GLY A 22 18.52 -4.02 -29.53
C GLY A 22 19.39 -4.77 -28.54
N ALA A 23 20.60 -5.19 -28.95
CA ALA A 23 21.57 -5.79 -28.07
C ALA A 23 21.65 -4.97 -26.80
N GLN A 24 21.28 -5.58 -25.64
CA GLN A 24 21.63 -5.02 -24.33
C GLN A 24 23.16 -4.90 -24.35
N ARG A 25 23.66 -3.71 -24.68
CA ARG A 25 25.08 -3.42 -24.53
C ARG A 25 25.37 -3.51 -23.05
N SER A 26 26.23 -4.43 -22.70
CA SER A 26 26.72 -4.50 -21.32
C SER A 26 27.38 -3.17 -20.99
N THR A 27 27.40 -2.75 -19.75
CA THR A 27 28.14 -1.56 -19.28
C THR A 27 29.60 -1.58 -19.75
N LYS A 28 30.20 -2.76 -19.95
CA LYS A 28 31.53 -2.95 -20.51
C LYS A 28 31.66 -2.49 -21.98
N ASP A 29 30.58 -2.49 -22.75
CA ASP A 29 30.58 -2.04 -24.15
C ASP A 29 30.62 -0.51 -24.26
N TYR A 30 30.22 0.23 -23.22
CA TYR A 30 30.32 1.69 -23.17
C TYR A 30 31.72 2.19 -22.80
N LEU A 31 32.54 1.36 -22.16
CA LEU A 31 33.88 1.73 -21.67
C LEU A 31 34.96 1.55 -22.72
N ALA A 32 34.66 0.92 -23.85
CA ALA A 32 35.69 0.60 -24.89
C ALA A 32 36.10 1.79 -25.77
N GLY A 33 35.56 3.02 -25.56
CA GLY A 33 35.93 4.13 -26.49
C GLY A 33 35.54 5.55 -26.10
N GLY A 34 35.06 5.81 -24.91
CA GLY A 34 34.69 7.18 -24.46
C GLY A 34 33.89 7.10 -23.18
N GLY A 35 34.06 8.02 -22.25
CA GLY A 35 33.41 8.03 -20.93
C GLY A 35 31.89 7.83 -21.00
N ILE A 36 31.28 7.37 -19.90
CA ILE A 36 29.84 7.23 -19.79
C ILE A 36 29.20 8.60 -20.03
N TRP A 37 28.35 8.71 -21.04
CA TRP A 37 27.57 9.92 -21.31
C TRP A 37 26.21 9.82 -20.60
N PHE A 38 25.83 10.91 -19.92
CA PHE A 38 24.54 11.05 -19.32
C PHE A 38 23.75 12.17 -19.97
N ASP A 39 22.47 11.94 -20.25
CA ASP A 39 21.56 12.95 -20.78
C ASP A 39 21.17 13.97 -19.70
N ARG A 40 21.30 13.58 -18.44
CA ARG A 40 20.91 14.38 -17.27
C ARG A 40 21.74 14.01 -16.04
N GLU A 41 21.92 14.96 -15.13
CA GLU A 41 22.59 14.76 -13.84
C GLU A 41 21.76 15.35 -12.71
N THR A 42 21.80 14.71 -11.51
CA THR A 42 21.13 15.18 -10.28
C THR A 42 21.89 14.72 -9.04
N ASP A 43 21.69 15.37 -7.90
CA ASP A 43 22.23 14.88 -6.62
C ASP A 43 21.45 13.65 -6.13
N LEU A 44 20.12 13.73 -6.14
CA LEU A 44 19.22 12.65 -5.75
C LEU A 44 18.30 12.24 -6.90
N LEU A 45 18.31 10.96 -7.20
CA LEU A 45 17.34 10.34 -8.09
C LEU A 45 16.41 9.42 -7.30
N ILE A 46 15.11 9.61 -7.44
CA ILE A 46 14.08 8.79 -6.81
C ILE A 46 13.35 7.99 -7.88
N ILE A 47 13.25 6.68 -7.70
CA ILE A 47 12.50 5.79 -8.59
C ILE A 47 11.19 5.42 -7.91
N GLY A 48 10.09 6.01 -8.39
CA GLY A 48 8.73 5.88 -7.88
C GLY A 48 8.20 7.14 -7.22
N ALA A 49 7.11 7.69 -7.76
CA ALA A 49 6.39 8.87 -7.27
C ALA A 49 5.19 8.50 -6.35
N GLY A 50 5.29 7.38 -5.63
CA GLY A 50 4.35 6.98 -4.58
C GLY A 50 4.57 7.74 -3.28
N GLY A 51 3.82 7.36 -2.22
CA GLY A 51 3.91 8.05 -0.93
C GLY A 51 5.33 8.17 -0.36
N ALA A 52 6.14 7.10 -0.42
CA ALA A 52 7.52 7.15 0.05
C ALA A 52 8.41 8.06 -0.82
N GLY A 53 8.27 7.97 -2.14
CA GLY A 53 9.07 8.81 -3.06
C GLY A 53 8.77 10.30 -2.93
N LEU A 54 7.51 10.67 -2.78
CA LEU A 54 7.10 12.06 -2.57
C LEU A 54 7.64 12.63 -1.25
N TRP A 55 7.62 11.85 -0.17
CA TRP A 55 8.17 12.31 1.11
C TRP A 55 9.70 12.39 1.11
N ALA A 56 10.38 11.50 0.40
CA ALA A 56 11.82 11.61 0.22
C ALA A 56 12.19 12.84 -0.63
N ALA A 57 11.42 13.11 -1.68
CA ALA A 57 11.58 14.33 -2.47
C ALA A 57 11.31 15.59 -1.66
N TYR A 58 10.31 15.58 -0.75
CA TYR A 58 10.05 16.65 0.20
C TYR A 58 11.31 16.96 1.04
N ALA A 59 11.87 15.93 1.69
CA ALA A 59 13.08 16.13 2.52
C ALA A 59 14.25 16.72 1.72
N ALA A 60 14.45 16.22 0.50
CA ALA A 60 15.54 16.67 -0.37
C ALA A 60 15.35 18.11 -0.85
N THR A 61 14.15 18.48 -1.31
CA THR A 61 13.87 19.83 -1.81
C THR A 61 13.90 20.89 -0.70
N GLU A 62 13.38 20.57 0.51
CA GLU A 62 13.49 21.44 1.68
C GLU A 62 14.97 21.73 2.06
N ALA A 63 15.88 20.83 1.73
CA ALA A 63 17.32 20.98 1.94
C ALA A 63 18.07 21.58 0.73
N GLY A 64 17.37 21.93 -0.35
CA GLY A 64 17.98 22.48 -1.56
C GLY A 64 18.80 21.47 -2.38
N VAL A 65 18.53 20.16 -2.25
CA VAL A 65 19.16 19.09 -3.01
C VAL A 65 18.48 18.97 -4.36
N SER A 66 19.27 18.98 -5.46
CA SER A 66 18.72 18.77 -6.79
C SER A 66 18.12 17.36 -6.88
N THR A 67 16.85 17.27 -7.25
CA THR A 67 16.08 16.04 -7.16
C THR A 67 15.32 15.77 -8.45
N VAL A 68 15.51 14.56 -8.99
CA VAL A 68 14.72 14.02 -10.10
C VAL A 68 13.93 12.81 -9.61
N VAL A 69 12.64 12.78 -9.92
CA VAL A 69 11.75 11.66 -9.61
C VAL A 69 11.28 11.03 -10.92
N VAL A 70 11.52 9.73 -11.09
CA VAL A 70 11.03 8.99 -12.27
C VAL A 70 9.92 8.04 -11.86
N ASP A 71 8.83 8.00 -12.64
CA ASP A 71 7.77 7.01 -12.46
C ASP A 71 7.29 6.50 -13.82
N LYS A 72 7.05 5.18 -13.91
CA LYS A 72 6.49 4.56 -15.13
C LYS A 72 5.01 4.88 -15.37
N ALA A 73 4.31 5.32 -14.31
CA ALA A 73 2.93 5.76 -14.40
C ALA A 73 2.84 7.20 -14.95
N PRO A 74 1.70 7.59 -15.54
CA PRO A 74 1.51 8.93 -16.10
C PRO A 74 1.31 10.02 -15.03
N THR A 75 1.29 9.65 -13.74
CA THR A 75 1.04 10.57 -12.62
C THR A 75 1.60 10.03 -11.32
N TYR A 76 1.65 10.89 -10.30
CA TYR A 76 2.04 10.54 -8.94
C TYR A 76 0.98 9.69 -8.21
N GLY A 77 1.39 9.15 -7.07
CA GLY A 77 0.52 8.48 -6.09
C GLY A 77 0.82 7.00 -5.91
N GLY A 78 1.26 6.30 -6.97
CA GLY A 78 1.55 4.86 -6.92
C GLY A 78 0.37 4.07 -6.32
N ASP A 79 0.65 3.01 -5.58
CA ASP A 79 -0.40 2.27 -4.87
C ASP A 79 -0.88 2.97 -3.59
N THR A 80 -0.17 4.00 -3.11
CA THR A 80 -0.62 4.79 -1.96
C THR A 80 -1.96 5.47 -2.25
N ILE A 81 -2.20 5.91 -3.50
CA ILE A 81 -3.45 6.59 -3.88
C ILE A 81 -4.67 5.66 -3.84
N LEU A 82 -4.45 4.34 -3.89
CA LEU A 82 -5.49 3.32 -3.81
C LEU A 82 -5.90 3.01 -2.37
N SER A 83 -5.18 3.55 -1.37
CA SER A 83 -5.47 3.31 0.03
C SER A 83 -6.72 4.06 0.49
N CYS A 84 -7.32 3.61 1.59
CA CYS A 84 -8.44 4.31 2.21
C CYS A 84 -8.04 5.62 2.91
N GLY A 85 -6.74 5.95 2.97
CA GLY A 85 -6.23 7.19 3.59
C GLY A 85 -6.26 7.19 5.12
N VAL A 86 -6.44 6.04 5.76
CA VAL A 86 -6.39 5.90 7.22
C VAL A 86 -4.94 5.85 7.67
N LEU A 87 -4.55 6.77 8.54
CA LEU A 87 -3.22 6.84 9.12
C LEU A 87 -3.30 6.55 10.63
N PRO A 88 -2.93 5.36 11.08
CA PRO A 88 -2.77 5.09 12.51
C PRO A 88 -1.48 5.76 12.98
N VAL A 89 -1.60 6.92 13.60
CA VAL A 89 -0.49 7.73 14.08
C VAL A 89 -0.83 8.29 15.45
N HIS A 90 0.16 8.49 16.28
CA HIS A 90 0.02 9.04 17.63
C HIS A 90 1.03 10.18 17.86
N GLY A 91 0.79 11.01 18.88
CA GLY A 91 1.70 12.08 19.28
C GLY A 91 1.72 13.25 18.29
N THR A 92 0.62 13.51 17.59
CA THR A 92 0.52 14.60 16.62
C THR A 92 -0.07 15.86 17.23
N LYS A 93 0.31 17.03 16.72
CA LYS A 93 -0.27 18.31 17.09
C LYS A 93 -1.77 18.39 16.81
N ALA A 94 -2.24 17.68 15.78
CA ALA A 94 -3.66 17.61 15.47
C ALA A 94 -4.46 16.88 16.57
N GLN A 95 -3.90 15.86 17.19
CA GLN A 95 -4.47 15.17 18.35
C GLN A 95 -4.44 16.08 19.59
N GLU A 96 -3.30 16.72 19.86
CA GLU A 96 -3.14 17.66 20.97
C GLU A 96 -4.16 18.80 20.91
N ALA A 97 -4.32 19.41 19.73
CA ALA A 97 -5.28 20.51 19.52
C ALA A 97 -6.75 20.11 19.78
N GLN A 98 -7.07 18.82 19.66
CA GLN A 98 -8.41 18.28 19.94
C GLN A 98 -8.52 17.64 21.34
N GLY A 99 -7.50 17.79 22.19
CA GLY A 99 -7.49 17.26 23.56
C GLY A 99 -7.45 15.74 23.64
N VAL A 100 -6.89 15.06 22.64
CA VAL A 100 -6.70 13.61 22.65
C VAL A 100 -5.52 13.27 23.57
N GLU A 101 -5.80 12.46 24.61
CA GLU A 101 -4.77 11.95 25.50
C GLU A 101 -4.01 10.83 24.78
N ASP A 102 -2.74 11.08 24.42
CA ASP A 102 -1.88 10.10 23.78
C ASP A 102 -1.32 9.10 24.81
N LYS A 103 -1.49 7.81 24.53
CA LYS A 103 -0.97 6.73 25.38
C LYS A 103 0.46 6.32 25.06
N GLY A 104 1.07 6.97 24.05
CA GLY A 104 2.45 6.75 23.63
C GLY A 104 2.67 5.51 22.76
N ALA A 105 3.89 5.45 22.19
CA ALA A 105 4.30 4.41 21.25
C ALA A 105 4.20 3.00 21.83
N ASP A 106 4.60 2.78 23.07
CA ASP A 106 4.63 1.47 23.72
C ASP A 106 3.23 0.85 23.83
N TYR A 107 2.22 1.65 24.14
CA TYR A 107 0.84 1.17 24.18
C TYR A 107 0.36 0.65 22.83
N TRP A 108 0.70 1.35 21.77
CA TRP A 108 0.30 1.01 20.41
C TRP A 108 1.08 -0.19 19.89
N TRP A 109 2.31 -0.29 20.27
CA TRP A 109 3.19 -1.37 19.91
C TRP A 109 2.61 -2.73 20.33
N ASP A 110 2.11 -2.79 21.56
CA ASP A 110 1.54 -4.01 22.13
C ASP A 110 0.11 -4.30 21.62
N LYS A 111 -0.61 -3.28 21.18
CA LYS A 111 -2.04 -3.39 20.88
C LYS A 111 -2.39 -3.31 19.40
N SER A 112 -1.50 -2.84 18.55
CA SER A 112 -1.78 -2.75 17.12
C SER A 112 -1.18 -3.92 16.34
N PRO A 113 -1.99 -4.83 15.79
CA PRO A 113 -1.50 -5.91 14.92
C PRO A 113 -0.81 -5.40 13.65
N ILE A 114 -1.05 -4.14 13.27
CA ILE A 114 -0.43 -3.50 12.10
C ILE A 114 1.07 -3.36 12.26
N TYR A 115 1.55 -3.22 13.50
CA TYR A 115 2.97 -3.03 13.82
C TYR A 115 3.63 -4.26 14.44
N SER A 116 2.88 -5.29 14.80
CA SER A 116 3.36 -6.43 15.58
C SER A 116 3.92 -7.60 14.77
N THR A 117 4.00 -7.50 13.44
CA THR A 117 4.46 -8.60 12.59
C THR A 117 5.98 -8.61 12.41
N GLY A 118 6.64 -9.56 13.06
CA GLY A 118 8.03 -9.95 12.82
C GLY A 118 9.09 -9.22 13.69
N ASP A 119 10.29 -9.82 13.77
CA ASP A 119 11.49 -9.28 14.45
C ASP A 119 12.16 -8.17 13.62
N ARG A 120 11.37 -7.20 13.17
CA ARG A 120 11.86 -6.12 12.35
C ARG A 120 12.76 -5.20 13.17
N VAL A 121 13.72 -4.60 12.52
CA VAL A 121 14.75 -3.76 13.17
C VAL A 121 14.10 -2.76 14.12
N PRO A 122 14.37 -2.81 15.45
CA PRO A 122 13.69 -1.98 16.43
C PRO A 122 13.75 -0.48 16.13
N LYS A 123 14.89 -0.02 15.59
CA LYS A 123 15.09 1.38 15.24
C LYS A 123 14.18 1.84 14.09
N LEU A 124 14.01 1.05 13.03
CA LEU A 124 13.10 1.39 11.92
C LEU A 124 11.63 1.44 12.37
N ARG A 125 11.30 0.73 13.41
CA ARG A 125 10.01 0.82 14.06
C ARG A 125 9.82 2.17 14.77
N GLU A 126 10.77 2.55 15.61
CA GLU A 126 10.78 3.86 16.29
C GLU A 126 10.69 4.99 15.26
N ILE A 127 11.48 4.90 14.19
CA ILE A 127 11.44 5.84 13.06
C ILE A 127 10.05 5.89 12.43
N SER A 128 9.41 4.73 12.19
CA SER A 128 8.06 4.70 11.64
C SER A 128 7.07 5.45 12.50
N PHE A 129 7.17 5.39 13.82
CA PHE A 129 6.29 6.14 14.71
C PHE A 129 6.61 7.64 14.70
N THR A 130 7.84 8.01 14.95
CA THR A 130 8.24 9.43 15.08
C THR A 130 8.06 10.18 13.77
N HIS A 131 8.42 9.57 12.64
CA HIS A 131 8.31 10.21 11.33
C HIS A 131 6.88 10.18 10.78
N SER A 132 6.04 9.21 11.17
CA SER A 132 4.61 9.28 10.84
C SER A 132 3.95 10.49 11.48
N ALA A 133 4.24 10.78 12.76
CA ALA A 133 3.76 11.97 13.43
C ALA A 133 4.28 13.24 12.76
N LYS A 134 5.57 13.30 12.45
CA LYS A 134 6.18 14.40 11.72
C LYS A 134 5.53 14.64 10.36
N CYS A 135 5.20 13.58 9.60
CA CYS A 135 4.47 13.72 8.34
C CYS A 135 3.08 14.33 8.56
N VAL A 136 2.33 13.86 9.57
CA VAL A 136 1.01 14.41 9.89
C VAL A 136 1.10 15.90 10.29
N ASP A 137 2.07 16.25 11.09
CA ASP A 137 2.29 17.64 11.51
C ASP A 137 2.65 18.55 10.32
N ILE A 138 3.50 18.08 9.40
CA ILE A 138 3.82 18.78 8.16
C ILE A 138 2.58 18.95 7.27
N TRP A 139 1.80 17.87 7.07
CA TRP A 139 0.55 17.93 6.33
C TRP A 139 -0.40 18.98 6.92
N THR A 140 -0.48 19.04 8.26
CA THR A 140 -1.36 19.98 8.97
C THR A 140 -0.87 21.41 8.86
N GLU A 141 0.38 21.65 9.24
CA GLU A 141 0.91 23.01 9.46
C GLU A 141 1.42 23.68 8.18
N LYS A 142 2.04 22.90 7.29
CA LYS A 142 2.65 23.43 6.07
C LYS A 142 1.80 23.23 4.82
N LEU A 143 1.10 22.09 4.74
CA LEU A 143 0.36 21.70 3.53
C LEU A 143 -1.16 21.87 3.64
N GLY A 144 -1.65 22.38 4.78
CA GLY A 144 -3.04 22.77 4.96
C GLY A 144 -4.04 21.61 4.94
N VAL A 145 -3.61 20.40 5.29
CA VAL A 145 -4.51 19.23 5.36
C VAL A 145 -5.40 19.35 6.59
N GLU A 146 -6.70 19.25 6.36
CA GLU A 146 -7.72 19.16 7.41
C GLU A 146 -8.03 17.70 7.74
N TRP A 147 -8.21 17.43 9.04
CA TRP A 147 -8.50 16.09 9.54
C TRP A 147 -9.93 16.00 10.05
N MET A 148 -10.52 14.82 9.92
CA MET A 148 -11.78 14.50 10.58
C MET A 148 -11.59 14.60 12.10
N PRO A 149 -12.66 14.96 12.86
CA PRO A 149 -12.60 14.95 14.33
C PRO A 149 -12.19 13.57 14.86
N PHE A 150 -11.33 13.57 15.88
CA PHE A 150 -11.00 12.35 16.61
C PHE A 150 -12.13 11.96 17.53
N GLU A 151 -12.67 10.76 17.36
CA GLU A 151 -13.76 10.26 18.18
C GLU A 151 -13.25 9.43 19.37
N LYS A 152 -13.95 9.51 20.49
CA LYS A 152 -13.61 8.79 21.72
C LYS A 152 -13.74 7.27 21.50
N GLY A 153 -12.69 6.52 21.78
CA GLY A 153 -12.64 5.07 21.58
C GLY A 153 -11.54 4.68 20.61
N TYR A 154 -11.82 3.72 19.76
CA TYR A 154 -10.83 3.15 18.84
C TYR A 154 -10.28 4.16 17.81
N SER A 155 -11.06 5.17 17.42
CA SER A 155 -10.70 6.14 16.38
C SER A 155 -9.77 7.27 16.83
N TYR A 156 -9.39 7.36 18.09
CA TYR A 156 -8.51 8.43 18.57
C TYR A 156 -7.18 8.58 17.84
N TYR A 157 -6.75 7.55 17.18
CA TYR A 157 -5.42 7.45 16.59
C TYR A 157 -5.46 7.38 15.07
N PHE A 158 -6.65 7.36 14.48
CA PHE A 158 -6.81 7.30 13.04
C PHE A 158 -7.01 8.69 12.48
N HIS A 159 -5.94 9.22 11.91
CA HIS A 159 -6.02 10.42 11.10
C HIS A 159 -6.69 10.10 9.78
N LEU A 160 -7.80 10.75 9.52
CA LEU A 160 -8.54 10.67 8.28
C LEU A 160 -8.58 12.06 7.65
N PRO A 161 -8.07 12.26 6.44
CA PRO A 161 -8.21 13.55 5.77
C PRO A 161 -9.70 13.84 5.50
N ALA A 162 -10.14 15.06 5.79
CA ALA A 162 -11.51 15.47 5.56
C ALA A 162 -11.86 15.39 4.05
N PRO A 163 -13.08 14.97 3.65
CA PRO A 163 -14.21 14.65 4.52
C PRO A 163 -14.33 13.18 4.93
N GLY A 164 -13.23 12.40 4.96
CA GLY A 164 -13.23 11.03 5.45
C GLY A 164 -12.51 10.03 4.56
N MET A 165 -12.81 8.74 4.73
CA MET A 165 -12.11 7.64 4.04
C MET A 165 -12.22 7.69 2.52
N GLY A 166 -11.20 7.16 1.83
CA GLY A 166 -11.12 7.15 0.37
C GLY A 166 -10.62 8.47 -0.24
N ASN A 167 -10.18 9.41 0.59
CA ASN A 167 -9.71 10.72 0.14
C ASN A 167 -8.18 10.89 0.29
N VAL A 168 -7.40 9.83 0.12
CA VAL A 168 -5.94 9.88 0.29
C VAL A 168 -5.27 10.92 -0.62
N ASN A 169 -5.87 11.26 -1.76
CA ASN A 169 -5.35 12.33 -2.61
C ASN A 169 -5.36 13.70 -1.92
N ARG A 170 -6.15 13.90 -0.87
CA ARG A 170 -6.07 15.09 -0.01
C ARG A 170 -4.74 15.21 0.74
N LEU A 171 -4.02 14.09 0.88
CA LEU A 171 -2.67 14.02 1.44
C LEU A 171 -1.62 14.18 0.36
N LEU A 172 -1.80 13.51 -0.78
CA LEU A 172 -0.78 13.41 -1.81
C LEU A 172 -0.72 14.65 -2.71
N ALA A 173 -1.87 15.25 -3.06
CA ALA A 173 -1.89 16.40 -3.95
C ALA A 173 -1.14 17.62 -3.37
N PRO A 174 -1.42 18.11 -2.14
CA PRO A 174 -0.67 19.23 -1.61
C PRO A 174 0.81 18.92 -1.39
N LEU A 175 1.17 17.68 -1.08
CA LEU A 175 2.56 17.26 -0.99
C LEU A 175 3.26 17.30 -2.35
N PHE A 176 2.62 16.76 -3.39
CA PHE A 176 3.16 16.79 -4.75
C PHE A 176 3.36 18.22 -5.26
N GLU A 177 2.33 19.06 -5.14
CA GLU A 177 2.37 20.47 -5.55
C GLU A 177 3.49 21.25 -4.81
N HIS A 178 3.67 20.99 -3.53
CA HIS A 178 4.75 21.59 -2.74
C HIS A 178 6.13 21.15 -3.26
N VAL A 179 6.34 19.86 -3.43
CA VAL A 179 7.63 19.28 -3.86
C VAL A 179 8.00 19.74 -5.28
N GLU A 180 7.02 19.75 -6.19
CA GLU A 180 7.21 20.26 -7.56
C GLU A 180 7.57 21.75 -7.55
N SER A 181 6.83 22.58 -6.80
CA SER A 181 7.10 24.02 -6.68
C SER A 181 8.43 24.33 -5.97
N ALA A 182 8.90 23.43 -5.09
CA ALA A 182 10.21 23.51 -4.46
C ALA A 182 11.37 23.07 -5.38
N GLY A 183 11.09 22.65 -6.62
CA GLY A 183 12.08 22.41 -7.65
C GLY A 183 12.44 20.96 -7.91
N ALA A 184 11.70 19.98 -7.39
CA ALA A 184 11.85 18.60 -7.86
C ALA A 184 11.35 18.46 -9.29
N GLU A 185 12.10 17.77 -10.11
CA GLU A 185 11.70 17.46 -11.48
C GLU A 185 11.06 16.07 -11.54
N PHE A 186 9.84 15.97 -12.09
CA PHE A 186 9.12 14.72 -12.27
C PHE A 186 9.13 14.27 -13.71
N LEU A 187 9.57 13.03 -13.94
CA LEU A 187 9.55 12.35 -15.23
C LEU A 187 8.56 11.21 -15.15
N PHE A 188 7.31 11.51 -15.46
CA PHE A 188 6.23 10.51 -15.58
C PHE A 188 6.33 9.75 -16.91
N ASP A 189 5.55 8.67 -17.07
CA ASP A 189 5.66 7.76 -18.21
C ASP A 189 7.11 7.30 -18.47
N THR A 190 7.93 7.26 -17.41
CA THR A 190 9.37 7.01 -17.51
C THR A 190 9.77 5.81 -16.66
N ARG A 191 10.05 4.70 -17.33
CA ARG A 191 10.41 3.42 -16.71
C ARG A 191 11.91 3.33 -16.47
N ALA A 192 12.32 3.05 -15.23
CA ALA A 192 13.68 2.65 -14.91
C ALA A 192 13.96 1.24 -15.46
N LEU A 193 15.03 1.09 -16.22
CA LEU A 193 15.39 -0.18 -16.87
C LEU A 193 16.50 -0.92 -16.13
N GLY A 194 17.38 -0.21 -15.42
CA GLY A 194 18.51 -0.79 -14.71
C GLY A 194 19.51 0.27 -14.26
N PHE A 195 20.43 -0.14 -13.40
CA PHE A 195 21.52 0.70 -12.92
C PHE A 195 22.66 0.79 -13.94
N ILE A 196 23.37 1.91 -13.91
CA ILE A 196 24.61 2.15 -14.66
C ILE A 196 25.76 2.09 -13.65
N LEU A 197 26.75 1.25 -13.95
CA LEU A 197 27.91 1.04 -13.10
C LEU A 197 29.15 1.73 -13.69
N ASP A 198 30.01 2.23 -12.82
CA ASP A 198 31.34 2.69 -13.20
C ASP A 198 32.32 1.49 -13.37
N PRO A 199 33.60 1.71 -13.78
CA PRO A 199 34.56 0.64 -13.90
C PRO A 199 34.91 -0.10 -12.60
N ASP A 200 34.59 0.50 -11.44
CA ASP A 200 34.81 -0.09 -10.12
C ASP A 200 33.53 -0.78 -9.59
N ASP A 201 32.57 -1.08 -10.49
CA ASP A 201 31.26 -1.69 -10.20
C ASP A 201 30.39 -0.87 -9.23
N ARG A 202 30.60 0.45 -9.11
CA ARG A 202 29.78 1.33 -8.30
C ARG A 202 28.61 1.88 -9.10
N VAL A 203 27.43 1.95 -8.50
CA VAL A 203 26.25 2.55 -9.12
C VAL A 203 26.45 4.07 -9.22
N VAL A 204 26.33 4.61 -10.45
CA VAL A 204 26.52 6.03 -10.77
C VAL A 204 25.32 6.66 -11.46
N GLY A 205 24.29 5.88 -11.79
CA GLY A 205 23.10 6.35 -12.47
C GLY A 205 22.14 5.23 -12.83
N ILE A 206 21.13 5.59 -13.61
CA ILE A 206 20.15 4.65 -14.16
C ILE A 206 19.93 4.89 -15.65
N ARG A 207 19.53 3.83 -16.35
CA ARG A 207 18.93 3.89 -17.67
C ARG A 207 17.42 3.93 -17.55
N VAL A 208 16.78 4.83 -18.26
CA VAL A 208 15.33 4.99 -18.31
C VAL A 208 14.80 4.91 -19.72
N ARG A 209 13.52 4.60 -19.87
CA ARG A 209 12.80 4.67 -21.14
C ARG A 209 11.53 5.49 -20.95
N ASP A 210 11.35 6.48 -21.80
CA ASP A 210 10.07 7.15 -22.00
C ASP A 210 9.10 6.15 -22.64
N GLU A 211 8.02 5.79 -21.94
CA GLU A 211 7.06 4.77 -22.38
C GLU A 211 6.16 5.29 -23.52
N VAL A 212 6.05 6.62 -23.68
CA VAL A 212 5.26 7.25 -24.75
C VAL A 212 6.09 7.40 -26.02
N ALA A 213 7.28 8.00 -25.91
CA ALA A 213 8.16 8.25 -27.04
C ALA A 213 9.06 7.06 -27.40
N GLY A 214 9.21 6.07 -26.52
CA GLY A 214 10.12 4.95 -26.67
C GLY A 214 11.60 5.34 -26.56
N LYS A 215 11.91 6.60 -26.22
CA LYS A 215 13.28 7.11 -26.12
C LYS A 215 13.95 6.56 -24.87
N VAL A 216 15.17 6.04 -25.04
CA VAL A 216 16.03 5.63 -23.93
C VAL A 216 17.02 6.75 -23.62
N SER A 217 17.22 7.04 -22.33
CA SER A 217 18.20 8.02 -21.84
C SER A 217 18.83 7.56 -20.53
N ASP A 218 19.98 8.16 -20.20
CA ASP A 218 20.76 7.83 -19.02
C ASP A 218 20.79 9.03 -18.05
N ILE A 219 20.51 8.79 -16.79
CA ILE A 219 20.49 9.80 -15.72
C ILE A 219 21.57 9.47 -14.70
N ARG A 220 22.52 10.39 -14.53
CA ARG A 220 23.52 10.33 -13.47
C ARG A 220 22.94 10.82 -12.15
N ALA A 221 23.28 10.12 -11.06
CA ALA A 221 22.91 10.55 -9.72
C ALA A 221 24.01 10.22 -8.71
N ARG A 222 24.18 11.10 -7.71
CA ARG A 222 25.09 10.83 -6.58
C ARG A 222 24.48 9.82 -5.63
N LYS A 223 23.17 9.92 -5.40
CA LYS A 223 22.39 8.98 -4.58
C LYS A 223 21.14 8.57 -5.33
N ILE A 224 20.71 7.32 -5.15
CA ILE A 224 19.52 6.76 -5.78
C ILE A 224 18.65 6.10 -4.71
N LEU A 225 17.38 6.50 -4.64
CA LEU A 225 16.37 5.92 -3.77
C LEU A 225 15.39 5.07 -4.57
N LEU A 226 15.25 3.80 -4.21
CA LEU A 226 14.18 2.93 -4.67
C LEU A 226 12.94 3.15 -3.79
N ALA A 227 11.87 3.70 -4.38
CA ALA A 227 10.54 3.87 -3.77
C ALA A 227 9.47 3.21 -4.67
N THR A 228 9.82 2.06 -5.25
CA THR A 228 9.16 1.42 -6.40
C THR A 228 7.93 0.59 -6.05
N GLY A 229 7.53 0.58 -4.79
CA GLY A 229 6.45 -0.28 -4.34
C GLY A 229 6.86 -1.76 -4.23
N ASP A 230 5.90 -2.61 -3.91
CA ASP A 230 6.10 -4.03 -3.70
C ASP A 230 5.97 -4.86 -5.01
N PHE A 231 5.68 -6.16 -4.91
CA PHE A 231 5.56 -7.05 -6.07
C PHE A 231 4.20 -7.75 -6.20
N ILE A 232 3.18 -7.27 -5.48
CA ILE A 232 1.89 -7.97 -5.36
C ILE A 232 1.15 -8.15 -6.69
N ALA A 233 1.40 -7.27 -7.67
CA ALA A 233 0.80 -7.37 -9.00
C ALA A 233 1.54 -8.35 -9.93
N ASN A 234 2.76 -8.75 -9.57
CA ASN A 234 3.55 -9.67 -10.37
C ASN A 234 3.20 -11.13 -10.06
N GLN A 235 2.47 -11.77 -10.96
CA GLN A 235 1.99 -13.14 -10.80
C GLN A 235 3.11 -14.17 -10.57
N GLU A 236 4.24 -14.02 -11.25
CA GLU A 236 5.38 -14.95 -11.13
C GLU A 236 6.05 -14.81 -9.76
N LYS A 237 6.28 -13.57 -9.31
CA LYS A 237 6.84 -13.31 -7.98
C LYS A 237 5.91 -13.78 -6.87
N VAL A 238 4.60 -13.54 -7.01
CA VAL A 238 3.61 -14.03 -6.04
C VAL A 238 3.58 -15.56 -6.03
N ALA A 239 3.57 -16.21 -7.18
CA ALA A 239 3.63 -17.69 -7.24
C ALA A 239 4.92 -18.24 -6.62
N LYS A 240 6.03 -17.53 -6.73
CA LYS A 240 7.33 -17.92 -6.17
C LYS A 240 7.40 -17.75 -4.65
N TYR A 241 6.98 -16.58 -4.14
CA TYR A 241 7.22 -16.20 -2.75
C TYR A 241 5.98 -16.38 -1.85
N LEU A 242 4.77 -16.29 -2.42
CA LEU A 242 3.49 -16.37 -1.72
C LEU A 242 2.52 -17.31 -2.47
N PRO A 243 2.90 -18.59 -2.70
CA PRO A 243 2.18 -19.51 -3.56
C PRO A 243 0.71 -19.72 -3.15
N GLN A 244 0.41 -19.62 -1.85
CA GLN A 244 -0.95 -19.74 -1.31
C GLN A 244 -1.91 -18.65 -1.82
N TRP A 245 -1.40 -17.53 -2.31
CA TRP A 245 -2.21 -16.41 -2.82
C TRP A 245 -2.15 -16.24 -4.32
N SER A 246 -1.43 -17.11 -5.02
CA SER A 246 -1.20 -16.96 -6.46
C SER A 246 -2.49 -16.97 -7.30
N LEU A 247 -3.56 -17.57 -6.80
CA LEU A 247 -4.85 -17.63 -7.50
C LEU A 247 -5.79 -16.47 -7.17
N LEU A 248 -5.48 -15.64 -6.17
CA LEU A 248 -6.31 -14.51 -5.80
C LEU A 248 -6.09 -13.33 -6.75
N PRO A 249 -7.12 -12.54 -7.06
CA PRO A 249 -6.98 -11.30 -7.81
C PRO A 249 -6.18 -10.25 -7.01
N THR A 250 -5.71 -9.21 -7.68
CA THR A 250 -5.02 -8.07 -7.06
C THR A 250 -5.76 -6.77 -7.30
N THR A 251 -5.60 -5.80 -6.39
CA THR A 251 -6.19 -4.46 -6.49
C THR A 251 -5.35 -3.48 -7.28
N THR A 252 -4.10 -3.82 -7.59
CA THR A 252 -3.15 -2.94 -8.29
C THR A 252 -2.54 -3.64 -9.50
N HIS A 253 -2.07 -2.84 -10.46
CA HIS A 253 -1.30 -3.30 -11.61
C HIS A 253 0.10 -2.66 -11.67
N ASN A 254 0.44 -1.79 -10.72
CA ASN A 254 1.67 -1.01 -10.74
C ASN A 254 2.83 -1.70 -10.01
N SER A 255 2.57 -2.36 -8.89
CA SER A 255 3.59 -2.99 -8.04
C SER A 255 4.06 -4.33 -8.61
N MET A 256 4.98 -4.26 -9.56
CA MET A 256 5.52 -5.41 -10.31
C MET A 256 6.85 -5.94 -9.77
N GLY A 257 7.43 -5.27 -8.75
CA GLY A 257 8.72 -5.65 -8.19
C GLY A 257 9.91 -5.40 -9.12
N GLU A 258 9.83 -4.41 -9.99
CA GLU A 258 10.90 -4.05 -10.92
C GLU A 258 12.13 -3.50 -10.19
N GLY A 259 11.90 -2.68 -9.13
CA GLY A 259 12.99 -2.20 -8.28
C GLY A 259 13.71 -3.32 -7.54
N LEU A 260 13.00 -4.40 -7.17
CA LEU A 260 13.62 -5.59 -6.59
C LEU A 260 14.57 -6.25 -7.62
N ASP A 261 14.11 -6.43 -8.85
CA ASP A 261 14.95 -7.03 -9.91
C ASP A 261 16.19 -6.19 -10.20
N MET A 262 16.03 -4.86 -10.27
CA MET A 262 17.16 -3.94 -10.46
C MET A 262 18.18 -4.06 -9.32
N ALA A 263 17.72 -4.06 -8.08
CA ALA A 263 18.60 -4.15 -6.91
C ALA A 263 19.30 -5.50 -6.82
N LEU A 264 18.61 -6.60 -7.11
CA LEU A 264 19.21 -7.94 -7.15
C LEU A 264 20.30 -8.04 -8.22
N ALA A 265 20.17 -7.35 -9.35
CA ALA A 265 21.18 -7.33 -10.42
C ALA A 265 22.51 -6.69 -9.99
N VAL A 266 22.52 -5.88 -8.92
CA VAL A 266 23.71 -5.26 -8.34
C VAL A 266 24.08 -5.85 -6.97
N GLY A 267 23.56 -7.03 -6.64
CA GLY A 267 23.95 -7.80 -5.48
C GLY A 267 23.17 -7.53 -4.19
N ALA A 268 22.09 -6.76 -4.24
CA ALA A 268 21.23 -6.55 -3.06
C ALA A 268 20.60 -7.86 -2.58
N SER A 269 20.29 -7.93 -1.29
CA SER A 269 19.61 -9.05 -0.68
C SER A 269 18.12 -8.74 -0.40
N LEU A 270 17.33 -9.80 -0.28
CA LEU A 270 15.91 -9.74 0.07
C LEU A 270 15.70 -10.25 1.49
N GLU A 271 14.60 -9.80 2.12
CA GLU A 271 14.18 -10.32 3.41
C GLU A 271 12.66 -10.41 3.50
N ASN A 272 12.17 -11.26 4.41
CA ASN A 272 10.75 -11.41 4.73
C ASN A 272 9.85 -11.78 3.53
N MET A 273 10.41 -12.40 2.48
CA MET A 273 9.69 -12.69 1.23
C MET A 273 8.55 -13.69 1.40
N ASP A 274 8.63 -14.55 2.39
CA ASP A 274 7.65 -15.58 2.75
C ASP A 274 6.61 -15.12 3.79
N LEU A 275 6.78 -13.90 4.32
CA LEU A 275 5.82 -13.36 5.28
C LEU A 275 4.51 -13.00 4.55
N PRO A 276 3.41 -13.63 4.95
CA PRO A 276 2.12 -13.30 4.39
C PRO A 276 1.79 -11.84 4.72
N SER A 277 1.34 -11.09 3.72
CA SER A 277 0.64 -9.85 4.00
C SER A 277 -0.83 -10.17 4.30
N ASN A 278 -1.54 -9.18 4.79
CA ASN A 278 -2.96 -9.34 4.99
C ASN A 278 -3.68 -9.35 3.64
N LEU A 279 -4.63 -10.24 3.48
CA LEU A 279 -5.60 -10.16 2.40
C LEU A 279 -6.67 -9.12 2.76
N THR A 280 -7.27 -8.53 1.75
CA THR A 280 -8.39 -7.62 1.93
C THR A 280 -9.56 -8.01 1.03
N SER A 281 -10.65 -7.28 1.05
CA SER A 281 -11.70 -7.46 0.05
C SER A 281 -11.45 -6.59 -1.17
N ASP A 282 -12.00 -6.98 -2.30
CA ASP A 282 -12.01 -6.20 -3.54
C ASP A 282 -12.71 -4.83 -3.38
N ASN A 283 -13.39 -4.66 -2.27
CA ASN A 283 -14.07 -3.45 -1.85
C ASN A 283 -13.31 -2.66 -0.77
N ALA A 284 -12.07 -3.02 -0.43
CA ALA A 284 -11.35 -2.51 0.75
C ALA A 284 -11.20 -0.99 0.81
N ALA A 285 -11.08 -0.32 -0.33
CA ALA A 285 -11.03 1.15 -0.36
C ALA A 285 -12.39 1.81 -0.09
N VAL A 286 -13.47 1.06 -0.15
CA VAL A 286 -14.86 1.54 -0.15
C VAL A 286 -15.67 0.88 0.95
N VAL A 287 -15.27 -0.28 1.49
CA VAL A 287 -16.03 -1.17 2.37
C VAL A 287 -15.43 -1.27 3.76
N VAL A 288 -16.23 -1.24 4.56
CA VAL A 288 -16.80 -2.00 5.63
C VAL A 288 -15.81 -3.05 6.17
N TRP A 289 -14.85 -2.59 6.91
CA TRP A 289 -14.09 -3.41 7.80
C TRP A 289 -14.89 -3.51 9.11
N GLY A 290 -15.47 -4.66 9.41
CA GLY A 290 -16.14 -4.91 10.68
C GLY A 290 -15.33 -4.55 11.93
N TYR A 291 -14.06 -4.26 11.70
CA TYR A 291 -13.11 -3.75 12.67
C TYR A 291 -13.60 -2.45 13.38
N TRP A 292 -14.28 -1.56 12.65
CA TRP A 292 -14.72 -0.24 13.15
C TRP A 292 -16.17 0.07 12.84
N ASP A 293 -16.93 -0.91 12.44
CA ASP A 293 -18.26 -0.67 11.89
C ASP A 293 -19.25 -1.73 12.37
N PRO A 294 -20.52 -1.37 12.56
CA PRO A 294 -21.58 -2.31 12.95
C PRO A 294 -22.00 -3.17 11.75
N VAL A 295 -21.17 -4.15 11.41
CA VAL A 295 -21.45 -5.11 10.35
C VAL A 295 -21.13 -6.52 10.82
N ILE A 296 -21.74 -7.52 10.18
CA ILE A 296 -21.33 -8.92 10.30
C ILE A 296 -20.93 -9.49 8.95
N HIS A 297 -20.00 -10.43 8.96
CA HIS A 297 -19.55 -11.13 7.79
C HIS A 297 -20.18 -12.53 7.75
N VAL A 298 -20.92 -12.80 6.67
CA VAL A 298 -21.57 -14.09 6.48
C VAL A 298 -21.12 -14.78 5.21
N THR A 299 -20.97 -16.09 5.27
CA THR A 299 -20.70 -16.96 4.11
C THR A 299 -21.90 -16.99 3.15
N PRO A 300 -21.75 -17.51 1.93
CA PRO A 300 -22.88 -17.79 1.04
C PRO A 300 -23.90 -18.78 1.64
N THR A 301 -23.52 -19.54 2.68
CA THR A 301 -24.42 -20.45 3.41
C THR A 301 -25.14 -19.78 4.56
N GLY A 302 -24.84 -18.50 4.85
CA GLY A 302 -25.53 -17.70 5.86
C GLY A 302 -24.90 -17.73 7.24
N ASP A 303 -23.76 -18.39 7.41
CA ASP A 303 -23.08 -18.53 8.69
C ASP A 303 -22.07 -17.39 8.92
N ARG A 304 -22.02 -16.77 10.10
CA ARG A 304 -20.87 -15.97 10.53
C ARG A 304 -19.63 -16.85 10.58
N PHE A 305 -18.46 -16.29 10.30
CA PHE A 305 -17.23 -17.08 10.22
C PHE A 305 -16.00 -16.40 10.84
N VAL A 306 -16.14 -15.20 11.39
CA VAL A 306 -14.98 -14.43 11.87
C VAL A 306 -15.38 -13.44 12.96
N ASN A 307 -14.42 -13.08 13.81
CA ASN A 307 -14.50 -11.88 14.62
C ASN A 307 -14.23 -10.65 13.72
N GLU A 308 -15.23 -9.88 13.44
CA GLU A 308 -15.13 -8.72 12.53
C GLU A 308 -14.19 -7.62 13.06
N ASN A 309 -13.90 -7.60 14.37
CA ASN A 309 -12.90 -6.70 14.92
C ASN A 309 -11.45 -7.11 14.54
N HIS A 310 -11.24 -8.28 13.96
CA HIS A 310 -9.96 -8.76 13.45
C HIS A 310 -9.91 -8.66 11.92
N GLY A 311 -10.30 -7.54 11.36
CA GLY A 311 -10.50 -7.30 9.93
C GLY A 311 -9.35 -7.73 8.99
N HIS A 312 -8.16 -7.95 9.52
CA HIS A 312 -7.03 -8.45 8.73
C HIS A 312 -7.06 -9.97 8.47
N ASP A 313 -7.88 -10.72 9.21
CA ASP A 313 -7.95 -12.18 9.10
C ASP A 313 -9.17 -12.67 8.32
N VAL A 314 -10.09 -11.79 7.93
CA VAL A 314 -11.36 -12.15 7.29
C VAL A 314 -11.16 -13.08 6.09
N ALA A 315 -10.21 -12.78 5.22
CA ALA A 315 -9.97 -13.61 4.04
C ALA A 315 -9.32 -14.95 4.38
N GLY A 316 -8.47 -14.99 5.41
CA GLY A 316 -7.88 -16.22 5.93
C GLY A 316 -8.92 -17.12 6.60
N GLU A 317 -9.80 -16.55 7.40
CA GLU A 317 -10.91 -17.29 8.02
C GLU A 317 -11.92 -17.76 6.97
N LEU A 318 -12.24 -16.94 5.97
CA LEU A 318 -13.07 -17.35 4.85
C LEU A 318 -12.49 -18.59 4.14
N HIS A 319 -11.17 -18.57 3.88
CA HIS A 319 -10.51 -19.70 3.21
C HIS A 319 -10.71 -21.03 3.96
N LYS A 320 -10.71 -21.00 5.30
CA LYS A 320 -10.97 -22.20 6.12
C LYS A 320 -12.38 -22.75 5.94
N THR A 321 -13.34 -21.91 5.55
CA THR A 321 -14.73 -22.33 5.27
C THR A 321 -14.90 -22.99 3.89
N GLY A 322 -13.89 -22.89 3.01
CA GLY A 322 -13.97 -23.35 1.63
C GLY A 322 -14.73 -22.43 0.67
N HIS A 323 -15.20 -21.28 1.14
CA HIS A 323 -15.89 -20.29 0.31
C HIS A 323 -14.90 -19.33 -0.36
N LEU A 324 -15.30 -18.77 -1.52
CA LEU A 324 -14.49 -17.84 -2.32
C LEU A 324 -14.98 -16.39 -2.22
N HIS A 325 -16.09 -16.15 -1.53
CA HIS A 325 -16.65 -14.82 -1.29
C HIS A 325 -17.50 -14.85 -0.02
N TRP A 326 -17.85 -13.64 0.45
CA TRP A 326 -18.76 -13.44 1.58
C TRP A 326 -19.66 -12.24 1.35
N TYR A 327 -20.60 -12.03 2.26
CA TYR A 327 -21.41 -10.83 2.33
C TYR A 327 -21.16 -10.09 3.63
N CYS A 328 -21.04 -8.77 3.54
CA CYS A 328 -21.08 -7.88 4.69
C CYS A 328 -22.54 -7.46 4.90
N ILE A 329 -23.14 -7.88 6.00
CA ILE A 329 -24.52 -7.53 6.35
C ILE A 329 -24.50 -6.37 7.33
N PHE A 330 -25.29 -5.33 7.06
CA PHE A 330 -25.36 -4.10 7.84
C PHE A 330 -26.72 -3.41 7.68
N ASP A 331 -26.91 -2.30 8.35
CA ASP A 331 -28.15 -1.52 8.33
C ASP A 331 -27.90 -0.01 8.14
N ASP A 332 -28.92 0.82 8.42
CA ASP A 332 -28.83 2.28 8.28
C ASP A 332 -27.82 2.92 9.26
N GLN A 333 -27.38 2.25 10.32
CA GLN A 333 -26.32 2.76 11.19
C GLN A 333 -25.04 2.99 10.40
N LEU A 334 -24.66 2.02 9.55
CA LEU A 334 -23.49 2.17 8.69
C LEU A 334 -23.71 3.21 7.58
N VAL A 335 -24.89 3.21 6.96
CA VAL A 335 -25.22 4.16 5.87
C VAL A 335 -25.16 5.61 6.36
N ASN A 336 -25.59 5.86 7.59
CA ASN A 336 -25.59 7.18 8.21
C ASN A 336 -24.27 7.55 8.92
N SER A 337 -23.29 6.64 8.92
CA SER A 337 -21.97 6.87 9.48
C SER A 337 -21.04 7.59 8.51
N ARG A 338 -19.80 7.82 8.94
CA ARG A 338 -18.68 8.26 8.07
C ARG A 338 -18.44 7.37 6.83
N ARG A 339 -19.04 6.17 6.79
CA ARG A 339 -18.98 5.23 5.66
C ARG A 339 -20.05 5.46 4.60
N GLY A 340 -21.05 6.30 4.88
CA GLY A 340 -22.20 6.49 3.99
C GLY A 340 -21.82 6.82 2.56
N HIS A 341 -20.79 7.65 2.35
CA HIS A 341 -20.30 7.95 1.01
C HIS A 341 -19.82 6.68 0.28
N SER A 342 -19.07 5.83 0.96
CA SER A 342 -18.56 4.57 0.42
C SER A 342 -19.70 3.61 0.07
N VAL A 343 -20.70 3.50 0.92
CA VAL A 343 -21.89 2.69 0.67
C VAL A 343 -22.63 3.18 -0.58
N GLU A 344 -22.79 4.50 -0.75
CA GLU A 344 -23.44 5.08 -1.93
C GLU A 344 -22.66 4.81 -3.23
N VAL A 345 -21.34 4.84 -3.19
CA VAL A 345 -20.51 4.44 -4.33
C VAL A 345 -20.77 2.97 -4.71
N LEU A 346 -20.75 2.07 -3.72
CA LEU A 346 -21.02 0.64 -3.97
C LEU A 346 -22.44 0.38 -4.48
N LYS A 347 -23.43 1.12 -3.97
CA LYS A 347 -24.82 1.05 -4.47
C LYS A 347 -24.88 1.43 -5.95
N LYS A 348 -24.20 2.51 -6.35
CA LYS A 348 -24.10 2.93 -7.77
C LYS A 348 -23.39 1.90 -8.64
N LEU A 349 -22.46 1.14 -8.08
CA LEU A 349 -21.76 0.04 -8.77
C LEU A 349 -22.56 -1.27 -8.77
N GLY A 350 -23.77 -1.29 -8.20
CA GLY A 350 -24.58 -2.50 -8.12
C GLY A 350 -24.02 -3.59 -7.15
N ARG A 351 -23.16 -3.18 -6.22
CA ARG A 351 -22.45 -4.08 -5.29
C ARG A 351 -23.11 -4.19 -3.92
N VAL A 352 -24.20 -3.46 -3.68
CA VAL A 352 -24.96 -3.47 -2.44
C VAL A 352 -26.44 -3.72 -2.74
N HIS A 353 -26.98 -4.73 -2.11
CA HIS A 353 -28.40 -5.01 -2.07
C HIS A 353 -29.03 -4.35 -0.86
N ARG A 354 -30.29 -3.89 -0.99
CA ARG A 354 -31.08 -3.34 0.12
C ARG A 354 -32.43 -4.02 0.16
N ALA A 355 -32.89 -4.38 1.36
CA ALA A 355 -34.19 -5.01 1.58
C ALA A 355 -34.80 -4.55 2.91
N HIS A 356 -36.12 -4.69 3.05
CA HIS A 356 -36.81 -4.38 4.31
C HIS A 356 -36.89 -5.56 5.25
N THR A 357 -36.73 -6.78 4.73
CA THR A 357 -36.71 -8.01 5.51
C THR A 357 -35.47 -8.84 5.18
N LEU A 358 -35.05 -9.70 6.10
CA LEU A 358 -33.95 -10.64 5.87
C LEU A 358 -34.29 -11.67 4.80
N GLY A 359 -35.57 -12.10 4.70
CA GLY A 359 -36.02 -12.98 3.64
C GLY A 359 -35.89 -12.36 2.25
N GLU A 360 -36.23 -11.08 2.09
CA GLU A 360 -35.99 -10.34 0.82
C GLU A 360 -34.49 -10.22 0.53
N LEU A 361 -33.68 -9.92 1.54
CA LEU A 361 -32.21 -9.82 1.37
C LEU A 361 -31.60 -11.15 0.98
N ALA A 362 -32.05 -12.24 1.60
CA ALA A 362 -31.66 -13.61 1.29
C ALA A 362 -31.97 -13.96 -0.17
N ALA A 363 -33.14 -13.58 -0.67
CA ALA A 363 -33.51 -13.77 -2.08
C ALA A 363 -32.57 -13.02 -3.06
N LEU A 364 -32.13 -11.81 -2.71
CA LEU A 364 -31.22 -11.00 -3.52
C LEU A 364 -29.78 -11.50 -3.51
N THR A 365 -29.35 -12.13 -2.41
CA THR A 365 -27.99 -12.64 -2.19
C THR A 365 -27.84 -14.12 -2.48
N HIS A 366 -28.94 -14.83 -2.68
CA HIS A 366 -29.01 -16.28 -2.78
C HIS A 366 -28.52 -17.04 -1.52
N ILE A 367 -28.51 -16.37 -0.38
CA ILE A 367 -28.28 -17.00 0.93
C ILE A 367 -29.56 -17.73 1.36
N PRO A 368 -29.49 -18.92 1.97
CA PRO A 368 -30.68 -19.54 2.56
C PRO A 368 -31.35 -18.64 3.59
N ALA A 369 -32.64 -18.35 3.41
CA ALA A 369 -33.36 -17.35 4.21
C ALA A 369 -33.40 -17.72 5.70
N ASP A 370 -33.68 -18.98 6.00
CA ASP A 370 -33.72 -19.52 7.37
C ASP A 370 -32.36 -19.39 8.07
N LYS A 371 -31.27 -19.53 7.32
CA LYS A 371 -29.91 -19.36 7.85
C LYS A 371 -29.57 -17.92 8.14
N LEU A 372 -29.83 -17.03 7.17
CA LEU A 372 -29.56 -15.59 7.37
C LEU A 372 -30.38 -15.01 8.53
N GLU A 373 -31.65 -15.38 8.62
CA GLU A 373 -32.54 -14.99 9.72
C GLU A 373 -32.00 -15.48 11.07
N ALA A 374 -31.67 -16.76 11.20
CA ALA A 374 -31.12 -17.33 12.43
C ALA A 374 -29.77 -16.68 12.83
N THR A 375 -28.90 -16.38 11.86
CA THR A 375 -27.62 -15.75 12.11
C THR A 375 -27.80 -14.32 12.64
N VAL A 376 -28.68 -13.51 12.03
CA VAL A 376 -28.92 -12.13 12.48
C VAL A 376 -29.64 -12.12 13.83
N GLU A 377 -30.62 -13.03 14.07
CA GLU A 377 -31.29 -13.17 15.37
C GLU A 377 -30.29 -13.54 16.48
N SER A 378 -29.39 -14.52 16.20
CA SER A 378 -28.33 -14.91 17.14
C SER A 378 -27.40 -13.75 17.44
N TYR A 379 -26.95 -13.03 16.41
CA TYR A 379 -26.08 -11.87 16.56
C TYR A 379 -26.77 -10.75 17.37
N ASN A 380 -28.02 -10.45 17.08
CA ASN A 380 -28.77 -9.43 17.85
C ASN A 380 -28.90 -9.81 19.31
N ALA A 381 -29.15 -11.09 19.62
CA ALA A 381 -29.18 -11.57 21.00
C ALA A 381 -27.85 -11.43 21.73
N MET A 382 -26.72 -11.66 21.03
CA MET A 382 -25.37 -11.40 21.56
C MET A 382 -25.16 -9.91 21.86
N CYS A 383 -25.64 -9.02 20.98
CA CYS A 383 -25.55 -7.57 21.19
C CYS A 383 -26.34 -7.14 22.43
N GLU A 384 -27.53 -7.68 22.63
CA GLU A 384 -28.36 -7.41 23.83
C GLU A 384 -27.70 -7.94 25.12
N ALA A 385 -27.02 -9.07 25.05
CA ALA A 385 -26.23 -9.63 26.15
C ALA A 385 -24.93 -8.86 26.43
N GLY A 386 -24.45 -8.04 25.46
CA GLY A 386 -23.21 -7.28 25.55
C GLY A 386 -21.94 -8.12 25.37
N GLU A 387 -22.06 -9.35 24.87
CA GLU A 387 -20.94 -10.25 24.65
C GLU A 387 -21.16 -11.12 23.41
N ASP A 388 -20.06 -11.45 22.72
CA ASP A 388 -20.02 -12.38 21.60
C ASP A 388 -19.23 -13.63 22.01
N PRO A 389 -19.89 -14.69 22.49
CA PRO A 389 -19.23 -15.92 22.92
C PRO A 389 -18.74 -16.77 21.73
N GLU A 390 -19.22 -16.51 20.51
CA GLU A 390 -18.89 -17.29 19.33
C GLU A 390 -17.51 -16.91 18.76
N PHE A 391 -17.26 -15.60 18.58
CA PHE A 391 -16.01 -15.08 17.98
C PHE A 391 -15.26 -14.11 18.88
N GLY A 392 -15.84 -13.71 20.02
CA GLY A 392 -15.19 -12.80 20.98
C GLY A 392 -15.10 -11.34 20.52
N ARG A 393 -16.02 -10.90 19.66
CA ARG A 393 -16.13 -9.50 19.23
C ARG A 393 -16.46 -8.61 20.43
N LYS A 394 -15.81 -7.46 20.56
CA LYS A 394 -15.94 -6.53 21.68
C LYS A 394 -16.36 -5.12 21.30
N LEU A 395 -16.12 -4.73 20.06
CA LEU A 395 -16.40 -3.38 19.56
C LEU A 395 -17.55 -3.42 18.56
N TYR A 396 -18.38 -2.37 18.61
CA TYR A 396 -19.54 -2.25 17.71
C TYR A 396 -20.44 -3.49 17.74
N LEU A 397 -20.70 -3.99 18.96
CA LEU A 397 -21.73 -4.98 19.24
C LEU A 397 -23.09 -4.26 19.27
N GLU A 398 -23.61 -3.97 18.09
CA GLU A 398 -24.84 -3.23 17.88
C GLU A 398 -25.83 -4.07 17.09
N PRO A 399 -27.09 -4.23 17.52
CA PRO A 399 -28.04 -5.06 16.84
C PRO A 399 -28.41 -4.46 15.49
N LEU A 400 -28.56 -5.33 14.49
CA LEU A 400 -29.00 -4.94 13.16
C LEU A 400 -30.52 -4.81 13.11
N SER A 401 -31.01 -3.76 12.44
CA SER A 401 -32.42 -3.46 12.28
C SER A 401 -32.76 -3.11 10.82
N PRO A 402 -34.04 -3.31 10.39
CA PRO A 402 -34.43 -2.96 9.02
C PRO A 402 -34.34 -1.44 8.77
N PRO A 403 -34.00 -1.00 7.56
CA PRO A 403 -33.70 -1.84 6.37
C PRO A 403 -32.31 -2.46 6.44
N TYR A 404 -32.19 -3.68 5.93
CA TYR A 404 -30.93 -4.42 5.86
C TYR A 404 -30.23 -4.23 4.53
N TYR A 405 -28.92 -4.34 4.56
CA TYR A 405 -28.04 -4.26 3.39
C TYR A 405 -27.09 -5.44 3.35
N ALA A 406 -26.71 -5.84 2.15
CA ALA A 406 -25.68 -6.82 1.90
C ALA A 406 -24.69 -6.31 0.85
N ALA A 407 -23.43 -6.20 1.21
CA ALA A 407 -22.35 -5.91 0.26
C ALA A 407 -21.58 -7.20 -0.08
N TYR A 408 -21.50 -7.52 -1.37
CA TYR A 408 -20.70 -8.64 -1.87
C TYR A 408 -19.22 -8.33 -1.77
N ALA A 409 -18.41 -9.28 -1.29
CA ALA A 409 -16.98 -9.14 -1.10
C ALA A 409 -16.22 -10.42 -1.50
N VAL A 410 -15.06 -10.24 -2.12
CA VAL A 410 -14.11 -11.33 -2.44
C VAL A 410 -12.74 -11.03 -1.85
N PRO A 411 -11.96 -12.06 -1.44
CA PRO A 411 -10.59 -11.85 -1.00
C PRO A 411 -9.71 -11.41 -2.16
N VAL A 412 -8.90 -10.39 -1.92
CA VAL A 412 -7.92 -9.91 -2.87
C VAL A 412 -6.57 -9.69 -2.17
N ARG A 413 -5.52 -9.88 -2.91
CA ARG A 413 -4.18 -9.49 -2.49
C ARG A 413 -3.93 -8.02 -2.84
N TYR A 414 -3.37 -7.24 -1.93
CA TYR A 414 -3.19 -5.80 -2.15
C TYR A 414 -1.81 -5.26 -1.77
N LYS A 415 -0.99 -6.04 -1.07
CA LYS A 415 0.38 -5.67 -0.67
C LYS A 415 1.20 -6.89 -0.27
N THR A 416 2.52 -6.77 -0.27
CA THR A 416 3.45 -7.77 0.27
C THR A 416 4.23 -7.20 1.47
N ASN A 417 4.72 -8.08 2.35
CA ASN A 417 5.55 -7.69 3.49
C ASN A 417 7.05 -7.85 3.20
N GLY A 418 7.41 -8.73 2.25
CA GLY A 418 8.79 -8.95 1.84
C GLY A 418 9.30 -7.93 0.84
N GLY A 419 10.60 -7.75 0.78
CA GLY A 419 11.25 -6.80 -0.11
C GLY A 419 12.75 -6.75 0.04
N LEU A 420 13.33 -5.64 -0.33
CA LEU A 420 14.77 -5.36 -0.22
C LEU A 420 15.20 -5.27 1.24
N ARG A 421 16.34 -5.86 1.55
CA ARG A 421 16.96 -5.71 2.86
C ARG A 421 17.65 -4.36 2.95
N ILE A 422 17.36 -3.61 4.02
CA ILE A 422 17.96 -2.31 4.31
C ILE A 422 18.55 -2.28 5.72
N ASP A 423 19.50 -1.38 5.94
CA ASP A 423 20.00 -1.05 7.27
C ASP A 423 19.19 0.06 7.96
N ASP A 424 19.63 0.46 9.15
CA ASP A 424 19.01 1.53 9.95
C ASP A 424 19.04 2.91 9.30
N PHE A 425 19.77 3.09 8.21
CA PHE A 425 19.89 4.33 7.43
C PHE A 425 19.20 4.22 6.07
N CYS A 426 18.37 3.20 5.87
CA CYS A 426 17.69 2.90 4.60
C CYS A 426 18.63 2.55 3.44
N ARG A 427 19.90 2.23 3.67
CA ARG A 427 20.84 1.79 2.63
C ARG A 427 20.56 0.33 2.26
N LEU A 428 20.62 0.02 0.97
CA LEU A 428 20.50 -1.36 0.51
C LEU A 428 21.68 -2.21 1.01
N ILE A 429 21.37 -3.43 1.46
CA ILE A 429 22.33 -4.39 2.00
C ILE A 429 22.53 -5.53 1.01
N ASP A 430 23.79 -5.86 0.73
CA ASP A 430 24.17 -6.99 -0.11
C ASP A 430 24.07 -8.35 0.62
N ALA A 431 24.38 -9.43 -0.09
CA ALA A 431 24.36 -10.78 0.46
C ALA A 431 25.43 -11.02 1.55
N SER A 432 26.46 -10.19 1.64
CA SER A 432 27.51 -10.24 2.67
C SER A 432 27.15 -9.42 3.92
N GLY A 433 26.04 -8.67 3.87
CA GLY A 433 25.59 -7.80 4.95
C GLY A 433 26.22 -6.40 4.91
N GLN A 434 26.83 -6.01 3.81
CA GLN A 434 27.44 -4.69 3.63
C GLN A 434 26.51 -3.75 2.86
N PRO A 435 26.52 -2.44 3.18
CA PRO A 435 25.76 -1.45 2.42
C PRO A 435 26.29 -1.32 0.99
N ILE A 436 25.37 -1.31 0.03
CA ILE A 436 25.69 -1.00 -1.38
C ILE A 436 25.77 0.52 -1.53
N ALA A 437 26.92 1.00 -1.99
CA ALA A 437 27.19 2.42 -2.11
C ALA A 437 26.13 3.13 -2.97
N ASN A 438 25.72 4.31 -2.54
CA ASN A 438 24.79 5.21 -3.24
C ASN A 438 23.35 4.69 -3.42
N LEU A 439 23.01 3.51 -2.90
CA LEU A 439 21.68 2.90 -3.05
C LEU A 439 20.91 2.84 -1.75
N PHE A 440 19.67 3.33 -1.81
CA PHE A 440 18.72 3.38 -0.70
C PHE A 440 17.38 2.77 -1.12
N ALA A 441 16.57 2.34 -0.16
CA ALA A 441 15.20 1.96 -0.41
C ALA A 441 14.26 2.42 0.72
N ALA A 442 13.03 2.79 0.35
CA ALA A 442 11.99 3.19 1.28
C ALA A 442 10.60 2.74 0.79
N GLY A 443 9.66 2.69 1.70
CA GLY A 443 8.31 2.23 1.42
C GLY A 443 8.22 0.72 1.26
N SER A 444 7.19 0.25 0.58
CA SER A 444 6.85 -1.18 0.48
C SER A 444 7.79 -2.01 -0.41
N CYS A 445 8.76 -1.41 -1.09
CA CYS A 445 9.83 -2.18 -1.74
C CYS A 445 10.85 -2.72 -0.72
N SER A 446 10.87 -2.20 0.51
CA SER A 446 11.70 -2.69 1.61
C SER A 446 10.99 -3.76 2.43
N GLY A 447 11.66 -4.87 2.70
CA GLY A 447 11.14 -5.97 3.52
C GLY A 447 11.03 -5.66 5.02
N THR A 448 11.55 -4.53 5.49
CA THR A 448 11.48 -4.09 6.90
C THR A 448 10.40 -3.06 7.17
N VAL A 449 9.93 -2.36 6.15
CA VAL A 449 8.87 -1.35 6.28
C VAL A 449 7.51 -2.00 6.16
N SER A 450 6.62 -1.79 7.15
CA SER A 450 5.24 -2.23 7.03
C SER A 450 4.57 -1.52 5.85
N PRO A 451 3.94 -2.25 4.91
CA PRO A 451 3.34 -1.67 3.72
C PRO A 451 1.99 -0.97 3.98
N ASN A 452 1.87 -0.26 5.11
CA ASN A 452 0.76 0.63 5.44
C ASN A 452 1.18 2.08 5.18
N VAL A 453 0.21 2.98 4.93
CA VAL A 453 0.49 4.36 4.50
C VAL A 453 1.40 5.09 5.48
N ALA A 454 1.12 5.04 6.78
CA ALA A 454 1.90 5.77 7.78
C ALA A 454 3.38 5.33 7.83
N PRO A 455 3.75 4.04 7.96
CA PRO A 455 5.14 3.60 7.85
C PRO A 455 5.79 3.87 6.49
N VAL A 456 5.02 3.74 5.40
CA VAL A 456 5.53 4.01 4.04
C VAL A 456 5.97 5.47 3.90
N VAL A 457 5.13 6.43 4.28
CA VAL A 457 5.46 7.85 4.18
C VAL A 457 6.56 8.24 5.17
N ALA A 458 6.53 7.70 6.38
CA ALA A 458 7.56 7.89 7.40
C ALA A 458 8.93 7.42 6.91
N SER A 459 9.01 6.24 6.31
CA SER A 459 10.28 5.71 5.76
C SER A 459 10.79 6.55 4.60
N GLY A 460 9.90 7.11 3.78
CA GLY A 460 10.26 8.02 2.70
C GLY A 460 10.89 9.31 3.22
N LEU A 461 10.24 9.96 4.18
CA LEU A 461 10.77 11.15 4.83
C LEU A 461 12.14 10.89 5.47
N TYR A 462 12.24 9.82 6.26
CA TYR A 462 13.48 9.45 6.93
C TYR A 462 14.61 9.13 5.94
N ALA A 463 14.35 8.31 4.91
CA ALA A 463 15.34 8.00 3.90
C ALA A 463 15.84 9.26 3.17
N GLY A 464 14.92 10.19 2.85
CA GLY A 464 15.29 11.48 2.29
C GLY A 464 16.21 12.30 3.19
N GLU A 465 15.92 12.34 4.50
CA GLU A 465 16.76 13.02 5.49
C GLU A 465 18.16 12.39 5.61
N GLN A 466 18.25 11.05 5.63
CA GLN A 466 19.54 10.34 5.64
C GLN A 466 20.38 10.61 4.38
N ILE A 467 19.73 10.63 3.22
CA ILE A 467 20.39 10.94 1.94
C ILE A 467 20.91 12.39 1.95
N VAL A 468 20.12 13.33 2.44
CA VAL A 468 20.54 14.75 2.58
C VAL A 468 21.76 14.88 3.51
N GLU A 469 21.76 14.17 4.64
CA GLU A 469 22.88 14.16 5.58
C GLU A 469 24.15 13.63 4.91
N GLU A 470 24.08 12.51 4.18
CA GLU A 470 25.23 11.97 3.44
C GLU A 470 25.73 12.94 2.35
N LEU A 471 24.81 13.50 1.55
CA LEU A 471 25.17 14.46 0.49
C LEU A 471 25.83 15.74 1.03
N THR A 472 25.41 16.18 2.21
CA THR A 472 25.97 17.35 2.87
C THR A 472 27.36 17.07 3.43
N SER A 473 27.53 15.89 4.07
CA SER A 473 28.84 15.47 4.60
C SER A 473 29.88 15.25 3.53
N GLU A 474 29.51 14.85 2.32
CA GLU A 474 30.43 14.69 1.17
C GLU A 474 30.88 16.03 0.58
N ARG A 475 30.20 17.16 0.89
CA ARG A 475 30.56 18.52 0.41
C ARG A 475 31.49 19.27 1.35
N GLY A 476 31.63 18.84 2.59
CA GLY A 476 32.49 19.41 3.63
C GLY A 476 33.83 18.72 3.72
#